data_888164f071061cc58e92581d26e6a8c3
#
_entry.id   888164f071061cc58e92581d26e6a8c3
#
_cell.length_a   1.000
_cell.length_b   1.000
_cell.length_c   1.000
_cell.angle_alpha   90.00
_cell.angle_beta   90.00
_cell.angle_gamma   90.00
#
_symmetry.space_group_name_H-M   'P 1'
#
loop_
_entity.id
_entity.type
_entity.pdbx_description
1 polymer ?
#
loop_
_entity_poly.entity_id
_entity_poly.type
_entity_poly.pdbx_seq_one_letter_code
_entity_poly.pdbx_strand_id
1 'polypeptide(L)'
;MSELETIEIKAFVPARDFALCKQFYQDLGFEVAWSSEDLAYLHHGDCSFLLQNFYVQELADNFMMHLLVTDVDAWWRHVEARGIASKYNINAGPPEDRPWGIRDFTLVDPTGVLWRIGQNISQP
;
A
#
# COMPACT_ATOMS: atom_id res chain seq x y z
N MET A 1 -22.06 -12.53 -23.28
CA MET A 1 -21.98 -12.16 -21.86
C MET A 1 -21.34 -13.28 -21.07
N SER A 2 -20.44 -12.96 -20.20
CA SER A 2 -19.76 -13.97 -19.40
C SER A 2 -20.47 -14.18 -18.07
N GLU A 3 -20.62 -15.46 -17.68
CA GLU A 3 -21.08 -15.80 -16.34
C GLU A 3 -19.97 -15.63 -15.30
N LEU A 4 -18.72 -15.43 -15.75
CA LEU A 4 -17.54 -15.32 -14.91
C LEU A 4 -17.17 -13.86 -14.65
N GLU A 5 -18.15 -13.03 -14.39
CA GLU A 5 -17.94 -11.64 -14.06
C GLU A 5 -17.25 -11.51 -12.70
N THR A 6 -16.35 -10.55 -12.60
CA THR A 6 -15.65 -10.27 -11.35
C THR A 6 -16.04 -8.90 -10.83
N ILE A 7 -15.93 -8.71 -9.52
CA ILE A 7 -16.13 -7.41 -8.90
C ILE A 7 -14.77 -6.87 -8.46
N GLU A 8 -14.04 -7.61 -7.68
CA GLU A 8 -12.69 -7.22 -7.28
C GLU A 8 -11.95 -8.39 -6.65
N ILE A 9 -10.65 -8.26 -6.57
CA ILE A 9 -9.81 -9.16 -5.81
C ILE A 9 -9.11 -8.35 -4.72
N LYS A 10 -9.06 -8.90 -3.50
CA LYS A 10 -8.46 -8.21 -2.36
C LYS A 10 -7.51 -9.13 -1.62
N ALA A 11 -6.37 -8.58 -1.20
CA ALA A 11 -5.48 -9.26 -0.27
C ALA A 11 -5.94 -8.97 1.16
N PHE A 12 -5.61 -9.88 2.07
CA PHE A 12 -5.74 -9.65 3.51
C PHE A 12 -4.34 -9.26 4.02
N VAL A 13 -4.14 -7.98 4.27
CA VAL A 13 -2.86 -7.43 4.70
C VAL A 13 -2.79 -7.51 6.21
N PRO A 14 -1.74 -8.16 6.78
CA PRO A 14 -1.65 -8.30 8.24
C PRO A 14 -1.31 -6.98 8.92
N ALA A 15 -1.79 -6.81 10.14
CA ALA A 15 -1.49 -5.66 10.98
C ALA A 15 -1.18 -6.12 12.39
N ARG A 16 0.03 -5.82 12.86
CA ARG A 16 0.43 -6.08 14.24
C ARG A 16 -0.26 -5.11 15.21
N ASP A 17 -0.28 -3.84 14.84
CA ASP A 17 -1.02 -2.79 15.56
C ASP A 17 -2.09 -2.26 14.60
N PHE A 18 -3.30 -2.79 14.75
CA PHE A 18 -4.39 -2.57 13.82
C PHE A 18 -4.78 -1.08 13.72
N ALA A 19 -4.91 -0.41 14.86
CA ALA A 19 -5.28 1.00 14.89
C ALA A 19 -4.21 1.88 14.26
N LEU A 20 -2.93 1.60 14.55
CA LEU A 20 -1.81 2.34 14.00
C LEU A 20 -1.73 2.14 12.48
N CYS A 21 -1.94 0.92 12.01
CA CYS A 21 -1.91 0.62 10.58
C CYS A 21 -3.04 1.30 9.82
N LYS A 22 -4.24 1.34 10.39
CA LYS A 22 -5.35 2.08 9.79
C LYS A 22 -4.99 3.55 9.62
N GLN A 23 -4.41 4.15 10.65
CA GLN A 23 -3.98 5.54 10.60
C GLN A 23 -2.90 5.76 9.55
N PHE A 24 -1.93 4.84 9.46
CA PHE A 24 -0.87 4.88 8.46
C PHE A 24 -1.45 4.90 7.05
N TYR A 25 -2.37 3.99 6.75
CA TYR A 25 -2.95 3.90 5.41
C TYR A 25 -3.84 5.09 5.09
N GLN A 26 -4.51 5.68 6.08
CA GLN A 26 -5.26 6.91 5.88
C GLN A 26 -4.33 8.08 5.54
N ASP A 27 -3.21 8.19 6.24
CA ASP A 27 -2.19 9.21 5.94
C ASP A 27 -1.58 9.00 4.54
N LEU A 28 -1.42 7.74 4.13
CA LEU A 28 -0.90 7.40 2.81
C LEU A 28 -1.88 7.80 1.69
N GLY A 29 -3.18 7.85 1.98
CA GLY A 29 -4.17 8.27 1.01
C GLY A 29 -5.35 7.33 0.83
N PHE A 30 -5.42 6.25 1.62
CA PHE A 30 -6.55 5.33 1.57
C PHE A 30 -7.68 5.78 2.48
N GLU A 31 -8.90 5.44 2.11
CA GLU A 31 -10.07 5.68 2.93
C GLU A 31 -10.53 4.37 3.55
N VAL A 32 -10.96 4.43 4.81
CA VAL A 32 -11.56 3.29 5.49
C VAL A 32 -13.05 3.32 5.17
N ALA A 33 -13.48 2.44 4.26
CA ALA A 33 -14.88 2.34 3.88
C ALA A 33 -15.70 1.62 4.94
N TRP A 34 -15.07 0.69 5.64
CA TRP A 34 -15.72 -0.12 6.66
C TRP A 34 -14.66 -0.70 7.59
N SER A 35 -14.99 -0.83 8.86
CA SER A 35 -14.07 -1.41 9.84
C SER A 35 -14.83 -2.06 10.98
N SER A 36 -14.33 -3.22 11.42
CA SER A 36 -14.73 -3.89 12.64
C SER A 36 -13.53 -3.98 13.58
N GLU A 37 -13.63 -4.78 14.64
CA GLU A 37 -12.49 -5.02 15.54
C GLU A 37 -11.35 -5.78 14.84
N ASP A 38 -11.69 -6.63 13.87
CA ASP A 38 -10.73 -7.57 13.29
C ASP A 38 -10.38 -7.29 11.84
N LEU A 39 -11.16 -6.45 11.16
CA LEU A 39 -11.02 -6.28 9.72
C LEU A 39 -11.40 -4.86 9.32
N ALA A 40 -10.66 -4.30 8.36
CA ALA A 40 -11.02 -3.01 7.76
C ALA A 40 -10.95 -3.12 6.25
N TYR A 41 -11.88 -2.49 5.56
CA TYR A 41 -11.89 -2.37 4.11
C TYR A 41 -11.36 -1.00 3.75
N LEU A 42 -10.21 -0.97 3.08
CA LEU A 42 -9.55 0.27 2.67
C LEU A 42 -9.55 0.39 1.15
N HIS A 43 -9.75 1.61 0.67
CA HIS A 43 -9.72 1.84 -0.77
C HIS A 43 -9.13 3.21 -1.11
N HIS A 44 -8.63 3.32 -2.32
CA HIS A 44 -8.23 4.57 -2.96
C HIS A 44 -8.67 4.46 -4.42
N GLY A 45 -9.67 5.25 -4.82
CA GLY A 45 -10.30 5.07 -6.12
C GLY A 45 -10.86 3.65 -6.25
N ASP A 46 -10.49 2.97 -7.31
CA ASP A 46 -10.93 1.60 -7.58
C ASP A 46 -9.99 0.54 -7.01
N CYS A 47 -8.92 0.95 -6.33
CA CYS A 47 -7.97 0.03 -5.71
C CYS A 47 -8.35 -0.19 -4.25
N SER A 48 -8.28 -1.43 -3.80
CA SER A 48 -8.72 -1.77 -2.45
C SER A 48 -7.96 -2.95 -1.88
N PHE A 49 -8.00 -3.08 -0.57
CA PHE A 49 -7.51 -4.24 0.15
C PHE A 49 -8.18 -4.32 1.51
N LEU A 50 -8.01 -5.46 2.16
CA LEU A 50 -8.49 -5.67 3.52
C LEU A 50 -7.31 -5.63 4.47
N LEU A 51 -7.44 -4.88 5.55
CA LEU A 51 -6.45 -4.84 6.62
C LEU A 51 -6.97 -5.73 7.74
N GLN A 52 -6.16 -6.70 8.15
CA GLN A 52 -6.57 -7.73 9.09
C GLN A 52 -5.83 -7.56 10.42
N ASN A 53 -6.57 -7.56 11.51
CA ASN A 53 -5.98 -7.54 12.86
C ASN A 53 -5.43 -8.93 13.18
N PHE A 54 -4.32 -9.27 12.57
CA PHE A 54 -3.67 -10.57 12.63
C PHE A 54 -2.20 -10.39 12.30
N TYR A 55 -1.33 -11.05 13.02
CA TYR A 55 0.11 -10.88 12.79
C TYR A 55 0.85 -12.20 12.96
N VAL A 56 1.60 -12.56 11.92
CA VAL A 56 2.64 -13.59 11.95
C VAL A 56 3.85 -12.96 11.28
N GLN A 57 4.95 -12.87 11.99
CA GLN A 57 6.15 -12.16 11.51
C GLN A 57 6.64 -12.68 10.16
N GLU A 58 6.73 -14.00 10.01
CA GLU A 58 7.21 -14.63 8.78
C GLU A 58 6.33 -14.27 7.58
N LEU A 59 5.03 -14.16 7.80
CA LEU A 59 4.10 -13.77 6.73
C LEU A 59 4.25 -12.29 6.39
N ALA A 60 4.29 -11.43 7.40
CA ALA A 60 4.40 -9.97 7.20
C ALA A 60 5.71 -9.59 6.53
N ASP A 61 6.82 -10.20 6.94
CA ASP A 61 8.14 -9.90 6.41
C ASP A 61 8.28 -10.28 4.93
N ASN A 62 7.45 -11.18 4.45
CA ASN A 62 7.45 -11.62 3.06
C ASN A 62 6.27 -11.13 2.25
N PHE A 63 5.42 -10.30 2.85
CA PHE A 63 4.23 -9.77 2.18
C PHE A 63 4.59 -8.50 1.42
N MET A 64 4.20 -8.46 0.15
CA MET A 64 4.48 -7.31 -0.72
C MET A 64 3.22 -6.90 -1.44
N MET A 65 2.98 -5.59 -1.49
CA MET A 65 1.88 -4.99 -2.25
C MET A 65 2.47 -4.13 -3.36
N HIS A 66 1.84 -4.15 -4.51
CA HIS A 66 2.21 -3.27 -5.63
C HIS A 66 1.01 -2.39 -5.99
N LEU A 67 1.20 -1.09 -5.88
CA LEU A 67 0.20 -0.10 -6.27
C LEU A 67 0.69 0.60 -7.53
N LEU A 68 0.00 0.36 -8.63
CA LEU A 68 0.34 0.99 -9.90
C LEU A 68 -0.45 2.30 -10.02
N VAL A 69 0.27 3.39 -10.25
CA VAL A 69 -0.30 4.73 -10.26
C VAL A 69 0.05 5.46 -11.56
N THR A 70 -0.63 6.56 -11.82
CA THR A 70 -0.38 7.35 -13.03
C THR A 70 0.77 8.36 -12.86
N ASP A 71 1.04 8.80 -11.63
CA ASP A 71 2.10 9.77 -11.34
C ASP A 71 2.78 9.41 -10.02
N VAL A 72 3.83 8.62 -10.12
CA VAL A 72 4.57 8.13 -8.94
C VAL A 72 5.26 9.26 -8.19
N ASP A 73 5.72 10.29 -8.90
CA ASP A 73 6.39 11.42 -8.25
C ASP A 73 5.41 12.23 -7.39
N ALA A 74 4.15 12.33 -7.80
CA ALA A 74 3.11 12.96 -7.00
C ALA A 74 2.87 12.19 -5.70
N TRP A 75 2.85 10.86 -5.78
CA TRP A 75 2.73 10.01 -4.58
C TRP A 75 3.92 10.17 -3.65
N TRP A 76 5.13 10.23 -4.20
CA TRP A 76 6.33 10.44 -3.40
C TRP A 76 6.29 11.81 -2.69
N ARG A 77 5.91 12.87 -3.40
CA ARG A 77 5.77 14.20 -2.80
C ARG A 77 4.74 14.20 -1.67
N HIS A 78 3.67 13.43 -1.82
CA HIS A 78 2.65 13.28 -0.78
C HIS A 78 3.24 12.62 0.46
N VAL A 79 3.99 11.52 0.29
CA VAL A 79 4.64 10.80 1.40
C VAL A 79 5.61 11.74 2.14
N GLU A 80 6.39 12.51 1.40
CA GLU A 80 7.32 13.47 2.01
C GLU A 80 6.60 14.61 2.72
N ALA A 81 5.59 15.19 2.07
CA ALA A 81 4.85 16.33 2.64
C ALA A 81 4.11 15.96 3.93
N ARG A 82 3.63 14.72 4.01
CA ARG A 82 2.96 14.21 5.22
C ARG A 82 3.93 13.73 6.28
N GLY A 83 5.22 13.66 5.97
CA GLY A 83 6.24 13.20 6.91
C GLY A 83 6.03 11.76 7.38
N ILE A 84 5.54 10.90 6.49
CA ILE A 84 5.12 9.54 6.84
C ILE A 84 6.27 8.72 7.39
N ALA A 85 7.45 8.79 6.76
CA ALA A 85 8.60 8.02 7.21
C ALA A 85 8.99 8.33 8.65
N SER A 86 9.03 9.62 9.00
CA SER A 86 9.37 10.06 10.37
C SER A 86 8.25 9.76 11.35
N LYS A 87 7.01 10.01 10.95
CA LYS A 87 5.84 9.83 11.83
C LYS A 87 5.70 8.38 12.31
N TYR A 88 5.95 7.43 11.41
CA TYR A 88 5.77 6.02 11.71
C TYR A 88 7.10 5.28 11.91
N ASN A 89 8.21 5.99 11.82
CA ASN A 89 9.56 5.42 11.97
C ASN A 89 9.76 4.23 11.01
N ILE A 90 9.48 4.46 9.74
CA ILE A 90 9.59 3.45 8.70
C ILE A 90 10.57 3.88 7.62
N ASN A 91 11.02 2.90 6.83
CA ASN A 91 11.89 3.16 5.69
C ASN A 91 11.09 3.51 4.46
N ALA A 92 11.52 4.53 3.73
CA ALA A 92 11.00 4.90 2.43
C ALA A 92 12.14 5.50 1.61
N GLY A 93 12.22 5.12 0.36
CA GLY A 93 13.25 5.65 -0.54
C GLY A 93 12.61 6.32 -1.75
N PRO A 94 13.31 7.27 -2.40
CA PRO A 94 12.75 8.03 -3.52
C PRO A 94 12.54 7.16 -4.77
N PRO A 95 11.68 7.63 -5.70
CA PRO A 95 11.46 6.88 -6.93
C PRO A 95 12.72 6.72 -7.76
N GLU A 96 12.86 5.55 -8.37
CA GLU A 96 13.94 5.22 -9.29
C GLU A 96 13.37 4.49 -10.49
N ASP A 97 13.98 4.75 -11.65
CA ASP A 97 13.61 4.03 -12.87
C ASP A 97 14.25 2.63 -12.84
N ARG A 98 13.41 1.61 -13.05
CA ARG A 98 13.87 0.21 -13.04
C ARG A 98 14.03 -0.29 -14.48
N PRO A 99 14.96 -1.24 -14.71
CA PRO A 99 15.20 -1.74 -16.07
C PRO A 99 14.00 -2.45 -16.70
N TRP A 100 13.02 -2.86 -15.91
CA TRP A 100 11.84 -3.55 -16.43
C TRP A 100 10.66 -2.62 -16.76
N GLY A 101 10.93 -1.30 -16.91
CA GLY A 101 9.92 -0.36 -17.41
C GLY A 101 8.99 0.21 -16.35
N ILE A 102 9.43 0.20 -15.11
CA ILE A 102 8.67 0.76 -13.98
C ILE A 102 9.54 1.82 -13.29
N ARG A 103 8.92 2.94 -12.95
CA ARG A 103 9.51 3.89 -12.01
C ARG A 103 8.79 3.72 -10.69
N ASP A 104 9.48 3.30 -9.64
CA ASP A 104 8.84 3.06 -8.35
C ASP A 104 9.65 3.54 -7.19
N PHE A 105 8.97 3.68 -6.05
CA PHE A 105 9.60 3.80 -4.76
C PHE A 105 9.01 2.76 -3.82
N THR A 106 9.74 2.47 -2.75
CA THR A 106 9.29 1.52 -1.75
C THR A 106 9.06 2.22 -0.42
N LEU A 107 8.09 1.72 0.32
CA LEU A 107 7.93 2.05 1.73
C LEU A 107 7.43 0.83 2.48
N VAL A 108 7.75 0.79 3.77
CA VAL A 108 7.39 -0.32 4.63
C VAL A 108 6.34 0.18 5.60
N ASP A 109 5.24 -0.56 5.75
CA ASP A 109 4.21 -0.15 6.72
C ASP A 109 4.66 -0.47 8.16
N PRO A 110 3.91 -0.02 9.18
CA PRO A 110 4.33 -0.26 10.58
C PRO A 110 4.44 -1.73 10.99
N THR A 111 3.86 -2.64 10.23
CA THR A 111 3.92 -4.08 10.49
C THR A 111 5.14 -4.73 9.85
N GLY A 112 5.68 -4.11 8.78
CA GLY A 112 6.79 -4.65 8.01
C GLY A 112 6.40 -5.08 6.60
N VAL A 113 5.17 -4.82 6.19
CA VAL A 113 4.71 -5.11 4.82
C VAL A 113 5.34 -4.12 3.85
N LEU A 114 5.94 -4.66 2.79
CA LEU A 114 6.59 -3.83 1.78
C LEU A 114 5.59 -3.40 0.71
N TRP A 115 5.57 -2.11 0.45
CA TRP A 115 4.79 -1.54 -0.65
C TRP A 115 5.73 -1.01 -1.72
N ARG A 116 5.44 -1.38 -2.97
CA ARG A 116 6.02 -0.76 -4.15
C ARG A 116 4.95 0.08 -4.81
N ILE A 117 5.17 1.39 -4.86
CA ILE A 117 4.26 2.31 -5.54
C ILE A 117 4.97 2.72 -6.83
N GLY A 118 4.36 2.42 -7.96
CA GLY A 118 5.04 2.51 -9.23
C GLY A 118 4.18 2.99 -10.38
N GLN A 119 4.88 3.41 -11.42
CA GLN A 119 4.30 3.95 -12.64
C GLN A 119 4.97 3.27 -13.83
N ASN A 120 4.17 2.88 -14.81
CA ASN A 120 4.73 2.39 -16.08
C ASN A 120 5.44 3.54 -16.78
N ILE A 121 6.66 3.30 -17.26
CA ILE A 121 7.43 4.26 -18.02
C ILE A 121 7.77 3.68 -19.40
N SER A 122 7.99 4.56 -20.35
CA SER A 122 8.36 4.13 -21.68
C SER A 122 9.71 3.43 -21.67
N GLN A 123 9.80 2.33 -22.37
CA GLN A 123 11.07 1.65 -22.60
C GLN A 123 11.78 2.31 -23.77
N PRO A 124 13.08 2.57 -23.68
CA PRO A 124 13.84 3.07 -24.82
C PRO A 124 13.98 2.01 -25.92
#